data_e78ef5cb7d67c1d8f5f0165460e25332
#
_entry.id   e78ef5cb7d67c1d8f5f0165460e25332
#
_cell.length_a   1.000
_cell.length_b   1.000
_cell.length_c   1.000
_cell.angle_alpha   90.00
_cell.angle_beta   90.00
_cell.angle_gamma   90.00
#
_symmetry.space_group_name_H-M   'P 1'
#
loop_
_entity.id
_entity.type
_entity.pdbx_description
1 polymer ?
#
loop_
_entity_poly.entity_id
_entity_poly.type
_entity_poly.pdbx_seq_one_letter_code
_entity_poly.pdbx_strand_id
1 'polypeptide(L)'
;RWPQNQFDGMPLLVITSEDCPKEYHDTLTGQHISWVATGKDGIDLPRAMEILYEEFGVERLSVTGGGNINGAFLKAGLLDKVSMMWCPGIDGRKGMAAAFDGLDADIAPTKLQLMSVERMGETIWAKYKV
;
A
#
# COMPACT_ATOMS: atom_id res chain seq x y z
N ARG A 1 10.85 -6.29 13.53
CA ARG A 1 11.48 -7.54 13.06
C ARG A 1 10.39 -8.48 12.55
N TRP A 2 10.49 -8.92 11.31
CA TRP A 2 9.60 -9.95 10.78
C TRP A 2 9.94 -11.30 11.41
N PRO A 3 8.98 -12.04 11.93
CA PRO A 3 9.24 -13.32 12.63
C PRO A 3 9.59 -14.46 11.68
N GLN A 4 9.30 -14.30 10.39
CA GLN A 4 9.51 -15.31 9.34
C GLN A 4 9.77 -14.63 8.00
N ASN A 5 10.41 -15.33 7.07
CA ASN A 5 10.73 -14.82 5.73
C ASN A 5 9.65 -15.10 4.67
N GLN A 6 8.52 -15.64 5.08
CA GLN A 6 7.38 -15.94 4.22
C GLN A 6 6.09 -15.55 4.92
N PHE A 7 5.11 -15.16 4.15
CA PHE A 7 3.74 -14.94 4.61
C PHE A 7 2.82 -15.82 3.76
N ASP A 8 2.09 -16.72 4.43
CA ASP A 8 1.19 -17.68 3.80
C ASP A 8 1.87 -18.50 2.67
N GLY A 9 3.12 -18.92 2.90
CA GLY A 9 3.95 -19.66 1.94
C GLY A 9 4.55 -18.81 0.81
N MET A 10 4.24 -17.53 0.73
CA MET A 10 4.81 -16.60 -0.26
C MET A 10 6.04 -15.88 0.28
N PRO A 11 7.09 -15.68 -0.54
CA PRO A 11 8.27 -14.94 -0.13
C PRO A 11 7.92 -13.48 0.19
N LEU A 12 8.64 -12.91 1.17
CA LEU A 12 8.55 -11.50 1.51
C LEU A 12 9.56 -10.68 0.71
N LEU A 13 9.11 -9.51 0.28
CA LEU A 13 9.96 -8.45 -0.24
C LEU A 13 9.71 -7.19 0.60
N VAL A 14 10.76 -6.58 1.12
CA VAL A 14 10.68 -5.36 1.92
C VAL A 14 11.16 -4.17 1.08
N ILE A 15 10.35 -3.11 1.01
CA ILE A 15 10.73 -1.85 0.37
C ILE A 15 11.10 -0.86 1.47
N THR A 16 12.28 -0.26 1.36
CA THR A 16 12.84 0.71 2.31
C THR A 16 13.28 1.98 1.60
N SER A 17 13.65 3.02 2.36
CA SER A 17 14.43 4.14 1.83
C SER A 17 15.93 3.79 1.79
N GLU A 18 16.70 4.53 0.98
CA GLU A 18 18.17 4.41 0.91
C GLU A 18 18.86 4.82 2.23
N ASP A 19 18.20 5.67 3.03
CA ASP A 19 18.69 6.10 4.35
C ASP A 19 18.40 5.10 5.46
N CYS A 20 17.82 3.95 5.11
CA CYS A 20 17.56 2.89 6.07
C CYS A 20 18.90 2.38 6.64
N PRO A 21 19.04 2.22 7.97
CA PRO A 21 20.28 1.75 8.59
C PRO A 21 20.75 0.43 7.99
N LYS A 22 22.07 0.33 7.71
CA LYS A 22 22.69 -0.85 7.14
C LYS A 22 22.40 -2.12 7.95
N GLU A 23 22.37 -2.00 9.27
CA GLU A 23 22.09 -3.09 10.20
C GLU A 23 20.69 -3.70 9.96
N TYR A 24 19.73 -2.90 9.48
CA TYR A 24 18.41 -3.42 9.11
C TYR A 24 18.46 -4.23 7.82
N HIS A 25 19.16 -3.75 6.80
CA HIS A 25 19.38 -4.50 5.56
C HIS A 25 20.17 -5.79 5.82
N ASP A 26 21.20 -5.75 6.66
CA ASP A 26 21.97 -6.94 7.06
C ASP A 26 21.05 -7.95 7.80
N THR A 27 20.12 -7.47 8.62
CA THR A 27 19.12 -8.31 9.29
C THR A 27 18.16 -8.98 8.30
N LEU A 28 17.65 -8.23 7.31
CA LEU A 28 16.78 -8.80 6.27
C LEU A 28 17.52 -9.87 5.46
N THR A 29 18.76 -9.58 5.04
CA THR A 29 19.61 -10.51 4.31
C THR A 29 19.89 -11.78 5.13
N GLY A 30 20.20 -11.64 6.42
CA GLY A 30 20.41 -12.77 7.33
C GLY A 30 19.15 -13.61 7.60
N GLN A 31 17.96 -13.06 7.34
CA GLN A 31 16.68 -13.76 7.40
C GLN A 31 16.22 -14.29 6.04
N HIS A 32 17.03 -14.16 4.99
CA HIS A 32 16.69 -14.51 3.61
C HIS A 32 15.43 -13.77 3.09
N ILE A 33 15.25 -12.51 3.51
CA ILE A 33 14.20 -11.63 3.03
C ILE A 33 14.80 -10.73 1.97
N SER A 34 14.20 -10.73 0.78
CA SER A 34 14.56 -9.80 -0.29
C SER A 34 14.19 -8.38 0.08
N TRP A 35 14.99 -7.41 -0.32
CA TRP A 35 14.69 -6.00 -0.08
C TRP A 35 15.10 -5.11 -1.24
N VAL A 36 14.41 -3.98 -1.38
CA VAL A 36 14.68 -2.92 -2.36
C VAL A 36 14.73 -1.60 -1.59
N ALA A 37 15.75 -0.78 -1.83
CA ALA A 37 15.85 0.56 -1.27
C ALA A 37 15.71 1.60 -2.38
N THR A 38 14.80 2.57 -2.18
CA THR A 38 14.54 3.65 -3.12
C THR A 38 14.26 4.96 -2.39
N GLY A 39 14.81 6.08 -2.89
CA GLY A 39 14.63 7.40 -2.31
C GLY A 39 15.45 7.63 -1.05
N LYS A 40 15.84 8.90 -0.81
CA LYS A 40 16.68 9.27 0.34
C LYS A 40 15.84 9.72 1.54
N ASP A 41 14.94 10.67 1.39
CA ASP A 41 14.10 11.20 2.48
C ASP A 41 12.76 10.47 2.59
N GLY A 42 12.75 9.16 2.35
CA GLY A 42 11.57 8.32 2.29
C GLY A 42 11.57 7.42 1.05
N ILE A 43 10.59 6.54 0.92
CA ILE A 43 10.50 5.60 -0.21
C ILE A 43 10.07 6.36 -1.48
N ASP A 44 10.87 6.27 -2.54
CA ASP A 44 10.46 6.66 -3.89
C ASP A 44 9.55 5.56 -4.46
N LEU A 45 8.22 5.76 -4.30
CA LEU A 45 7.22 4.79 -4.74
C LEU A 45 7.22 4.55 -6.26
N PRO A 46 7.28 5.59 -7.13
CA PRO A 46 7.41 5.37 -8.57
C PRO A 46 8.58 4.46 -8.92
N ARG A 47 9.77 4.75 -8.40
CA ARG A 47 10.96 3.93 -8.66
C ARG A 47 10.83 2.51 -8.09
N ALA A 48 10.22 2.36 -6.92
CA ALA A 48 9.94 1.06 -6.35
C ALA A 48 9.02 0.23 -7.25
N MET A 49 7.99 0.84 -7.85
CA MET A 49 7.06 0.15 -8.78
C MET A 49 7.76 -0.27 -10.07
N GLU A 50 8.66 0.56 -10.61
CA GLU A 50 9.49 0.19 -11.77
C GLU A 50 10.33 -1.05 -11.48
N ILE A 51 11.03 -1.07 -10.33
CA ILE A 51 11.86 -2.22 -9.92
C ILE A 51 11.00 -3.48 -9.74
N LEU A 52 9.82 -3.35 -9.10
CA LEU A 52 8.90 -4.49 -8.96
C LEU A 52 8.48 -5.07 -10.31
N TYR A 53 8.25 -4.21 -11.28
CA TYR A 53 7.90 -4.66 -12.63
C TYR A 53 9.10 -5.28 -13.37
N GLU A 54 10.24 -4.58 -13.42
CA GLU A 54 11.40 -4.96 -14.22
C GLU A 54 12.13 -6.19 -13.66
N GLU A 55 12.35 -6.24 -12.33
CA GLU A 55 13.18 -7.26 -11.69
C GLU A 55 12.36 -8.42 -11.09
N PHE A 56 11.11 -8.16 -10.71
CA PHE A 56 10.27 -9.17 -10.06
C PHE A 56 9.05 -9.59 -10.90
N GLY A 57 8.84 -8.97 -12.07
CA GLY A 57 7.73 -9.29 -12.98
C GLY A 57 6.34 -9.00 -12.39
N VAL A 58 6.24 -8.04 -11.47
CA VAL A 58 4.96 -7.67 -10.84
C VAL A 58 4.15 -6.79 -11.79
N GLU A 59 3.15 -7.37 -12.45
CA GLU A 59 2.24 -6.66 -13.34
C GLU A 59 1.03 -6.05 -12.61
N ARG A 60 0.71 -6.55 -11.43
CA ARG A 60 -0.42 -6.07 -10.63
C ARG A 60 -0.08 -6.07 -9.14
N LEU A 61 -0.23 -4.90 -8.53
CA LEU A 61 -0.05 -4.72 -7.09
C LEU A 61 -1.39 -4.44 -6.41
N SER A 62 -1.66 -5.12 -5.32
CA SER A 62 -2.78 -4.80 -4.43
C SER A 62 -2.26 -4.05 -3.21
N VAL A 63 -2.64 -2.78 -3.07
CA VAL A 63 -2.28 -1.95 -1.91
C VAL A 63 -3.38 -2.09 -0.86
N THR A 64 -3.06 -2.71 0.27
CA THR A 64 -4.05 -3.05 1.32
C THR A 64 -3.99 -2.13 2.55
N GLY A 65 -3.21 -1.07 2.46
CA GLY A 65 -3.18 -0.04 3.50
C GLY A 65 -2.07 -0.24 4.53
N GLY A 66 -2.08 0.44 5.72
CA GLY A 66 -3.10 1.44 6.19
C GLY A 66 -3.22 2.74 5.41
N GLY A 67 -4.02 3.64 5.99
CA GLY A 67 -4.42 4.87 5.34
C GLY A 67 -3.28 5.73 4.81
N ASN A 68 -2.19 5.85 5.55
CA ASN A 68 -1.00 6.60 5.10
C ASN A 68 -0.34 5.99 3.86
N ILE A 69 -0.29 4.66 3.77
CA ILE A 69 0.23 3.97 2.58
C ILE A 69 -0.70 4.20 1.40
N ASN A 70 -2.01 4.02 1.58
CA ASN A 70 -3.00 4.30 0.53
C ASN A 70 -2.93 5.76 0.07
N GLY A 71 -2.79 6.72 1.00
CA GLY A 71 -2.62 8.14 0.70
C GLY A 71 -1.34 8.43 -0.08
N ALA A 72 -0.22 7.80 0.29
CA ALA A 72 1.05 7.96 -0.42
C ALA A 72 0.98 7.46 -1.87
N PHE A 73 0.35 6.30 -2.12
CA PHE A 73 0.10 5.80 -3.47
C PHE A 73 -0.85 6.70 -4.26
N LEU A 74 -1.89 7.24 -3.62
CA LEU A 74 -2.80 8.21 -4.24
C LEU A 74 -2.05 9.50 -4.63
N LYS A 75 -1.26 10.06 -3.72
CA LYS A 75 -0.44 11.26 -3.94
C LYS A 75 0.56 11.07 -5.09
N ALA A 76 1.15 9.88 -5.19
CA ALA A 76 2.08 9.52 -6.26
C ALA A 76 1.42 9.22 -7.61
N GLY A 77 0.08 9.22 -7.71
CA GLY A 77 -0.66 8.89 -8.93
C GLY A 77 -0.52 7.42 -9.38
N LEU A 78 -0.28 6.52 -8.43
CA LEU A 78 0.01 5.10 -8.69
C LEU A 78 -1.21 4.18 -8.46
N LEU A 79 -2.40 4.77 -8.29
CA LEU A 79 -3.64 4.00 -8.15
C LEU A 79 -4.46 4.05 -9.43
N ASP A 80 -4.72 2.90 -10.04
CA ASP A 80 -5.63 2.78 -11.19
C ASP A 80 -7.07 2.54 -10.73
N LYS A 81 -7.23 1.79 -9.63
CA LYS A 81 -8.53 1.36 -9.13
C LYS A 81 -8.58 1.37 -7.61
N VAL A 82 -9.74 1.67 -7.08
CA VAL A 82 -10.06 1.57 -5.65
C VAL A 82 -11.18 0.56 -5.47
N SER A 83 -10.97 -0.40 -4.56
CA SER A 83 -11.94 -1.42 -4.19
C SER A 83 -12.28 -1.25 -2.71
N MET A 84 -13.52 -0.90 -2.40
CA MET A 84 -13.99 -0.59 -1.05
C MET A 84 -15.12 -1.51 -0.63
N MET A 85 -15.02 -2.02 0.59
CA MET A 85 -16.09 -2.79 1.23
C MET A 85 -16.64 -2.01 2.42
N TRP A 86 -17.95 -1.71 2.39
CA TRP A 86 -18.66 -1.10 3.49
C TRP A 86 -19.36 -2.20 4.29
N CYS A 87 -18.75 -2.55 5.42
CA CYS A 87 -19.30 -3.53 6.35
C CYS A 87 -20.35 -2.87 7.25
N PRO A 88 -21.40 -3.59 7.67
CA PRO A 88 -22.51 -3.07 8.48
C PRO A 88 -22.11 -2.91 9.94
N GLY A 89 -21.22 -1.97 10.25
CA GLY A 89 -20.76 -1.70 11.60
C GLY A 89 -20.42 -0.23 11.79
N ILE A 90 -20.72 0.31 12.96
CA ILE A 90 -20.39 1.68 13.36
C ILE A 90 -19.38 1.57 14.51
N ASP A 91 -18.15 1.99 14.30
CA ASP A 91 -17.14 1.98 15.34
C ASP A 91 -17.36 3.12 16.35
N GLY A 92 -17.55 4.35 15.89
CA GLY A 92 -17.79 5.52 16.75
C GLY A 92 -16.62 5.93 17.66
N ARG A 93 -15.48 5.22 17.62
CA ARG A 93 -14.30 5.55 18.44
C ARG A 93 -13.55 6.75 17.87
N LYS A 94 -13.03 7.60 18.76
CA LYS A 94 -12.20 8.75 18.39
C LYS A 94 -10.81 8.27 17.93
N GLY A 95 -10.27 8.91 16.88
CA GLY A 95 -8.89 8.69 16.42
C GLY A 95 -8.70 7.46 15.55
N MET A 96 -9.76 6.92 14.97
CA MET A 96 -9.66 5.83 14.00
C MET A 96 -9.05 6.33 12.69
N ALA A 97 -8.21 5.49 12.07
CA ALA A 97 -7.56 5.78 10.81
C ALA A 97 -8.58 5.87 9.66
N ALA A 98 -8.37 6.80 8.73
CA ALA A 98 -9.11 6.84 7.47
C ALA A 98 -8.62 5.77 6.50
N ALA A 99 -9.43 5.45 5.48
CA ALA A 99 -9.01 4.55 4.40
C ALA A 99 -7.88 5.14 3.55
N PHE A 100 -7.84 6.46 3.42
CA PHE A 100 -6.77 7.26 2.82
C PHE A 100 -6.44 8.39 3.79
N ASP A 101 -5.16 8.56 4.10
CA ASP A 101 -4.67 9.52 5.10
C ASP A 101 -3.31 10.09 4.68
N GLY A 102 -2.80 11.12 5.41
CA GLY A 102 -1.49 11.70 5.17
C GLY A 102 -1.39 12.62 3.95
N LEU A 103 -2.53 13.04 3.37
CA LEU A 103 -2.57 14.08 2.34
C LEU A 103 -2.67 15.47 2.97
N ASP A 104 -2.06 16.46 2.31
CA ASP A 104 -2.13 17.86 2.77
C ASP A 104 -3.56 18.40 2.60
N ALA A 105 -4.00 19.26 3.53
CA ALA A 105 -5.38 19.72 3.59
C ALA A 105 -5.82 20.60 2.40
N ASP A 106 -4.87 21.16 1.66
CA ASP A 106 -5.10 22.00 0.47
C ASP A 106 -5.19 21.21 -0.84
N ILE A 107 -4.94 19.88 -0.79
CA ILE A 107 -5.09 19.01 -1.96
C ILE A 107 -6.58 18.80 -2.26
N ALA A 108 -6.99 19.11 -3.47
CA ALA A 108 -8.37 18.88 -3.91
C ALA A 108 -8.71 17.38 -3.90
N PRO A 109 -9.95 17.00 -3.51
CA PRO A 109 -10.39 15.61 -3.51
C PRO A 109 -10.25 14.96 -4.89
N THR A 110 -9.68 13.77 -4.94
CA THR A 110 -9.59 12.96 -6.16
C THR A 110 -10.98 12.45 -6.54
N LYS A 111 -11.42 12.73 -7.76
CA LYS A 111 -12.68 12.22 -8.28
C LYS A 111 -12.53 10.78 -8.72
N LEU A 112 -13.45 9.94 -8.29
CA LEU A 112 -13.50 8.52 -8.66
C LEU A 112 -14.67 8.26 -9.61
N GLN A 113 -14.46 7.39 -10.60
CA GLN A 113 -15.51 6.90 -11.48
C GLN A 113 -16.02 5.54 -10.98
N LEU A 114 -17.31 5.46 -10.64
CA LEU A 114 -17.94 4.20 -10.23
C LEU A 114 -17.91 3.19 -11.38
N MET A 115 -17.40 2.00 -11.12
CA MET A 115 -17.34 0.87 -12.05
C MET A 115 -18.40 -0.18 -11.76
N SER A 116 -18.52 -0.59 -10.49
CA SER A 116 -19.52 -1.57 -10.06
C SER A 116 -19.87 -1.42 -8.58
N VAL A 117 -21.08 -1.87 -8.25
CA VAL A 117 -21.54 -2.05 -6.86
C VAL A 117 -22.17 -3.43 -6.77
N GLU A 118 -21.74 -4.19 -5.77
CA GLU A 118 -22.24 -5.55 -5.51
C GLU A 118 -22.66 -5.63 -4.04
N ARG A 119 -23.79 -6.30 -3.77
CA ARG A 119 -24.22 -6.67 -2.41
C ARG A 119 -23.67 -8.03 -2.06
N MET A 120 -22.94 -8.12 -0.94
CA MET A 120 -22.43 -9.38 -0.39
C MET A 120 -23.02 -9.56 1.02
N GLY A 121 -24.19 -10.19 1.09
CA GLY A 121 -24.94 -10.23 2.34
C GLY A 121 -25.35 -8.83 2.81
N GLU A 122 -24.88 -8.40 3.97
CA GLU A 122 -25.12 -7.05 4.51
C GLU A 122 -23.99 -6.05 4.14
N THR A 123 -22.96 -6.49 3.42
CA THR A 123 -21.83 -5.67 3.00
C THR A 123 -22.06 -5.13 1.58
N ILE A 124 -21.67 -3.89 1.32
CA ILE A 124 -21.62 -3.30 -0.01
C ILE A 124 -20.16 -3.31 -0.50
N TRP A 125 -19.93 -3.87 -1.67
CA TRP A 125 -18.63 -3.84 -2.34
C TRP A 125 -18.70 -2.94 -3.56
N ALA A 126 -17.97 -1.85 -3.55
CA ALA A 126 -17.90 -0.92 -4.68
C ALA A 126 -16.48 -0.83 -5.25
N LYS A 127 -16.39 -0.76 -6.56
CA LYS A 127 -15.14 -0.62 -7.31
C LYS A 127 -15.19 0.69 -8.11
N TYR A 128 -14.07 1.40 -8.07
CA TYR A 128 -13.91 2.68 -8.76
C TYR A 128 -12.64 2.67 -9.61
N LYS A 129 -12.65 3.45 -10.68
CA LYS A 129 -11.46 3.90 -11.39
C LYS A 129 -11.03 5.25 -10.83
N VAL A 130 -9.73 5.44 -10.63
CA VAL A 130 -9.10 6.71 -10.27
C VAL A 130 -8.90 7.57 -11.50
#